data_fb8b07237b1f62cae2099555c0607d5e
#
_entry.id   fb8b07237b1f62cae2099555c0607d5e
#
_cell.length_a   1.000
_cell.length_b   1.000
_cell.length_c   1.000
_cell.angle_alpha   90.00
_cell.angle_beta   90.00
_cell.angle_gamma   90.00
#
_symmetry.space_group_name_H-M   'P 1'
#
loop_
_entity.id
_entity.type
_entity.pdbx_description
1 polymer ?
#
loop_
_entity_poly.entity_id
_entity_poly.type
_entity_poly.pdbx_seq_one_letter_code
_entity_poly.pdbx_strand_id
1 'polypeptide(L)'
;MWYTAKSGVRWSDDPLFWRYCRRGSMKTTLVIMAAGLGSRYGGNKQTDGVGPNGEILMEYGVYDAVRAGFDKIVFIIKPDMLELMKRLCGDMASRLRTPEGQPVEVCYAFQDFSSLPDFYRIPEGRTKPFGTAHAVLCTREFVHEPFCVINADDFYGADAYRTIYEELQRLPERGAATMVGYLLKNTVTKYGTVSRGVCRAQDGYLADIHETLKIRLREDGAIFDEDSGVLLEPDTVVSMNFWGFMPSIFDELARYFEMFLRRDAGENVKAECLLPNMVGELLREGRLSVSVLQSKDRWFGMTYHEDRARVASELQTLHEAGIYPEKLR
;
A
#
# COMPACT_ATOMS: atom_id res chain seq x y z
N MET A 1 -6.26 11.67 32.58
CA MET A 1 -5.78 13.08 32.67
C MET A 1 -5.55 13.49 31.21
N TRP A 2 -6.44 14.29 30.64
CA TRP A 2 -6.51 14.63 29.21
C TRP A 2 -5.52 15.77 28.92
N TYR A 3 -4.59 15.55 28.00
CA TYR A 3 -3.73 16.63 27.52
C TYR A 3 -4.33 17.20 26.23
N THR A 4 -4.80 18.42 26.30
CA THR A 4 -5.17 19.25 25.15
C THR A 4 -3.91 19.73 24.45
N ALA A 5 -3.64 19.29 23.24
CA ALA A 5 -2.55 19.81 22.42
C ALA A 5 -3.02 21.04 21.65
N LYS A 6 -2.66 22.22 22.15
CA LYS A 6 -2.45 23.42 21.34
C LYS A 6 -1.02 23.34 20.81
N SER A 7 -0.81 23.12 19.53
CA SER A 7 0.44 23.53 18.88
C SER A 7 0.27 23.46 17.37
N GLY A 8 0.19 24.62 16.73
CA GLY A 8 0.46 24.80 15.31
C GLY A 8 1.97 24.63 15.07
N VAL A 9 2.44 23.39 15.01
CA VAL A 9 3.82 23.09 14.63
C VAL A 9 3.86 22.91 13.11
N ARG A 10 4.50 23.87 12.43
CA ARG A 10 4.94 23.66 11.03
C ARG A 10 6.00 22.56 11.08
N TRP A 11 5.78 21.47 10.40
CA TRP A 11 6.66 20.30 10.33
C TRP A 11 8.10 20.61 9.84
N SER A 12 8.31 21.78 9.23
CA SER A 12 9.64 22.29 8.82
C SER A 12 10.53 22.73 9.99
N ASP A 13 9.99 22.87 11.21
CA ASP A 13 10.68 23.53 12.32
C ASP A 13 11.08 22.59 13.45
N ASP A 14 10.87 21.25 13.31
CA ASP A 14 11.31 20.29 14.32
C ASP A 14 12.81 19.97 14.15
N PRO A 15 13.68 20.43 15.07
CA PRO A 15 15.12 20.18 15.00
C PRO A 15 15.50 18.70 15.15
N LEU A 16 14.59 17.84 15.70
CA LEU A 16 14.81 16.40 15.84
C LEU A 16 14.63 15.70 14.49
N PHE A 17 13.69 16.15 13.67
CA PHE A 17 13.51 15.67 12.29
C PHE A 17 14.82 15.81 11.49
N TRP A 18 15.48 16.97 11.57
CA TRP A 18 16.74 17.25 10.86
C TRP A 18 17.98 16.57 11.43
N ARG A 19 17.95 16.11 12.68
CA ARG A 19 19.09 15.38 13.27
C ARG A 19 19.20 13.94 12.80
N TYR A 20 18.10 13.29 12.43
CA TYR A 20 18.10 11.93 11.89
C TYR A 20 18.56 11.87 10.43
N CYS A 21 18.26 12.88 9.64
CA CYS A 21 18.69 12.99 8.22
C CYS A 21 20.20 13.13 8.02
N ARG A 22 21.02 13.36 9.06
CA ARG A 22 22.45 13.63 8.93
C ARG A 22 23.37 12.40 8.91
N ARG A 23 22.83 11.18 9.09
CA ARG A 23 23.59 9.95 8.83
C ARG A 23 23.05 9.40 7.52
N GLY A 24 23.87 9.41 6.46
CA GLY A 24 23.48 9.04 5.11
C GLY A 24 22.38 7.99 5.06
N SER A 25 21.13 8.45 4.82
CA SER A 25 19.95 7.57 4.74
C SER A 25 20.13 6.63 3.54
N MET A 26 19.77 5.37 3.72
CA MET A 26 19.71 4.43 2.59
C MET A 26 18.64 4.91 1.61
N LYS A 27 18.95 4.86 0.31
CA LYS A 27 17.92 5.02 -0.72
C LYS A 27 16.74 4.11 -0.43
N THR A 28 15.54 4.58 -0.69
CA THR A 28 14.32 3.85 -0.33
C THR A 28 13.25 4.06 -1.39
N THR A 29 12.63 2.98 -1.84
CA THR A 29 11.64 3.00 -2.91
C THR A 29 10.22 2.89 -2.39
N LEU A 30 9.30 3.71 -2.92
CA LEU A 30 7.86 3.49 -2.84
C LEU A 30 7.38 2.72 -4.08
N VAL A 31 6.77 1.58 -3.88
CA VAL A 31 6.14 0.76 -4.92
C VAL A 31 4.61 0.91 -4.84
N ILE A 32 3.98 1.34 -5.91
CA ILE A 32 2.54 1.62 -5.98
C ILE A 32 1.85 0.62 -6.90
N MET A 33 0.94 -0.18 -6.36
CA MET A 33 0.15 -1.16 -7.13
C MET A 33 -1.02 -0.48 -7.83
N ALA A 34 -0.82 -0.08 -9.10
CA ALA A 34 -1.78 0.69 -9.90
C ALA A 34 -2.36 -0.09 -11.10
N ALA A 35 -1.94 -1.34 -11.35
CA ALA A 35 -2.42 -2.14 -12.50
C ALA A 35 -3.92 -2.46 -12.45
N GLY A 36 -4.55 -2.39 -11.26
CA GLY A 36 -5.99 -2.59 -11.05
C GLY A 36 -6.87 -1.37 -11.26
N LEU A 37 -6.30 -0.19 -11.42
CA LEU A 37 -7.05 1.08 -11.48
C LEU A 37 -8.11 1.11 -12.62
N GLY A 38 -7.90 0.45 -13.75
CA GLY A 38 -8.84 0.43 -14.89
C GLY A 38 -10.10 -0.41 -14.71
N SER A 39 -10.11 -1.40 -13.82
CA SER A 39 -11.17 -2.41 -13.78
C SER A 39 -12.33 -2.09 -12.85
N ARG A 40 -12.11 -1.31 -11.78
CA ARG A 40 -13.13 -1.05 -10.75
C ARG A 40 -14.13 0.07 -11.11
N TYR A 41 -13.80 0.95 -12.07
CA TYR A 41 -14.57 2.16 -12.34
C TYR A 41 -15.10 2.32 -13.78
N GLY A 42 -15.10 1.26 -14.60
CA GLY A 42 -15.72 1.27 -15.93
C GLY A 42 -15.12 2.27 -16.93
N GLY A 43 -13.81 2.50 -16.86
CA GLY A 43 -13.02 3.08 -17.96
C GLY A 43 -12.69 4.57 -17.90
N ASN A 44 -13.48 5.47 -17.31
CA ASN A 44 -13.22 6.92 -17.37
C ASN A 44 -13.25 7.69 -16.04
N LYS A 45 -13.56 7.06 -14.92
CA LYS A 45 -13.77 7.77 -13.64
C LYS A 45 -12.55 7.83 -12.72
N GLN A 46 -11.42 7.28 -13.12
CA GLN A 46 -10.20 7.25 -12.30
C GLN A 46 -9.38 8.53 -12.37
N THR A 47 -9.69 9.36 -13.34
CA THR A 47 -9.12 10.71 -13.46
C THR A 47 -9.90 11.74 -12.67
N ASP A 48 -11.05 11.37 -12.08
CA ASP A 48 -11.83 12.30 -11.25
C ASP A 48 -11.16 12.44 -9.90
N GLY A 49 -10.37 13.49 -9.72
CA GLY A 49 -9.74 13.83 -8.46
C GLY A 49 -10.73 13.96 -7.31
N VAL A 50 -10.27 13.67 -6.12
CA VAL A 50 -11.02 13.79 -4.85
C VAL A 50 -10.48 14.90 -3.97
N GLY A 51 -9.28 15.38 -4.25
CA GLY A 51 -8.69 16.53 -3.58
C GLY A 51 -9.32 17.86 -4.05
N PRO A 52 -9.12 18.95 -3.30
CA PRO A 52 -9.71 20.26 -3.56
C PRO A 52 -9.38 20.82 -4.94
N ASN A 53 -8.21 20.49 -5.50
CA ASN A 53 -7.75 20.94 -6.82
C ASN A 53 -7.73 19.80 -7.86
N GLY A 54 -8.49 18.72 -7.60
CA GLY A 54 -8.60 17.58 -8.48
C GLY A 54 -7.47 16.56 -8.33
N GLU A 55 -6.78 16.55 -7.20
CA GLU A 55 -5.79 15.53 -6.87
C GLU A 55 -6.44 14.17 -6.68
N ILE A 56 -5.77 13.09 -7.10
CA ILE A 56 -6.15 11.71 -6.85
C ILE A 56 -5.45 11.17 -5.59
N LEU A 57 -5.98 10.12 -4.96
CA LEU A 57 -5.41 9.57 -3.71
C LEU A 57 -3.93 9.19 -3.84
N MET A 58 -3.54 8.62 -4.97
CA MET A 58 -2.15 8.26 -5.23
C MET A 58 -1.17 9.43 -5.17
N GLU A 59 -1.60 10.65 -5.55
CA GLU A 59 -0.74 11.84 -5.49
C GLU A 59 -0.41 12.22 -4.05
N TYR A 60 -1.35 12.04 -3.10
CA TYR A 60 -1.09 12.21 -1.67
C TYR A 60 -0.07 11.18 -1.17
N GLY A 61 -0.22 9.91 -1.57
CA GLY A 61 0.74 8.86 -1.21
C GLY A 61 2.16 9.15 -1.71
N VAL A 62 2.31 9.60 -2.96
CA VAL A 62 3.62 10.03 -3.51
C VAL A 62 4.16 11.24 -2.76
N TYR A 63 3.32 12.24 -2.50
CA TYR A 63 3.73 13.45 -1.79
C TYR A 63 4.22 13.13 -0.38
N ASP A 64 3.48 12.33 0.39
CA ASP A 64 3.82 11.95 1.76
C ASP A 64 5.10 11.08 1.80
N ALA A 65 5.23 10.13 0.88
CA ALA A 65 6.43 9.28 0.80
C ALA A 65 7.69 10.11 0.52
N VAL A 66 7.64 11.02 -0.45
CA VAL A 66 8.79 11.87 -0.77
C VAL A 66 9.16 12.76 0.42
N ARG A 67 8.17 13.31 1.12
CA ARG A 67 8.41 14.08 2.35
C ARG A 67 8.96 13.24 3.50
N ALA A 68 8.63 11.95 3.56
CA ALA A 68 9.21 11.02 4.53
C ALA A 68 10.66 10.64 4.20
N GLY A 69 11.13 10.88 2.96
CA GLY A 69 12.51 10.63 2.53
C GLY A 69 12.65 9.57 1.42
N PHE A 70 11.56 9.05 0.89
CA PHE A 70 11.62 8.15 -0.28
C PHE A 70 12.12 8.92 -1.49
N ASP A 71 13.13 8.39 -2.17
CA ASP A 71 13.81 9.04 -3.29
C ASP A 71 13.54 8.35 -4.64
N LYS A 72 12.75 7.27 -4.62
CA LYS A 72 12.35 6.54 -5.82
C LYS A 72 10.90 6.08 -5.74
N ILE A 73 10.18 6.22 -6.84
CA ILE A 73 8.79 5.78 -6.99
C ILE A 73 8.70 4.79 -8.15
N VAL A 74 8.14 3.62 -7.91
CA VAL A 74 7.90 2.60 -8.93
C VAL A 74 6.40 2.35 -9.04
N PHE A 75 5.80 2.71 -10.17
CA PHE A 75 4.40 2.41 -10.46
C PHE A 75 4.28 1.05 -11.13
N ILE A 76 3.49 0.15 -10.54
CA ILE A 76 3.11 -1.11 -11.19
C ILE A 76 1.83 -0.86 -11.98
N ILE A 77 1.91 -0.97 -13.29
CA ILE A 77 0.83 -0.66 -14.22
C ILE A 77 0.66 -1.74 -15.28
N LYS A 78 -0.42 -1.68 -16.04
CA LYS A 78 -0.50 -2.40 -17.32
C LYS A 78 0.22 -1.60 -18.41
N PRO A 79 0.74 -2.26 -19.47
CA PRO A 79 1.46 -1.56 -20.54
C PRO A 79 0.68 -0.41 -21.20
N ASP A 80 -0.64 -0.58 -21.39
CA ASP A 80 -1.55 0.40 -21.99
C ASP A 80 -1.83 1.62 -21.09
N MET A 81 -1.46 1.56 -19.80
CA MET A 81 -1.65 2.65 -18.85
C MET A 81 -0.46 3.63 -18.76
N LEU A 82 0.65 3.37 -19.44
CA LEU A 82 1.90 4.12 -19.26
C LEU A 82 1.71 5.64 -19.44
N GLU A 83 1.16 6.07 -20.58
CA GLU A 83 0.99 7.50 -20.88
C GLU A 83 -0.04 8.17 -19.95
N LEU A 84 -1.05 7.42 -19.52
CA LEU A 84 -2.01 7.91 -18.53
C LEU A 84 -1.32 8.11 -17.18
N MET A 85 -0.54 7.13 -16.70
CA MET A 85 0.14 7.20 -15.40
C MET A 85 1.18 8.32 -15.35
N LYS A 86 1.93 8.54 -16.42
CA LYS A 86 2.86 9.68 -16.54
C LYS A 86 2.13 10.99 -16.26
N ARG A 87 1.01 11.24 -16.93
CA ARG A 87 0.22 12.48 -16.78
C ARG A 87 -0.46 12.60 -15.41
N LEU A 88 -0.99 11.49 -14.87
CA LEU A 88 -1.72 11.53 -13.60
C LEU A 88 -0.82 11.80 -12.40
N CYS A 89 0.30 11.11 -12.32
CA CYS A 89 1.13 11.17 -11.14
C CYS A 89 2.65 11.24 -11.44
N GLY A 90 3.11 10.63 -12.53
CA GLY A 90 4.55 10.55 -12.84
C GLY A 90 5.20 11.91 -13.03
N ASP A 91 4.55 12.83 -13.73
CA ASP A 91 5.04 14.20 -13.96
C ASP A 91 5.13 15.00 -12.65
N MET A 92 4.19 14.82 -11.74
CA MET A 92 4.22 15.43 -10.41
C MET A 92 5.38 14.83 -9.59
N ALA A 93 5.45 13.48 -9.50
CA ALA A 93 6.48 12.78 -8.76
C ALA A 93 7.90 13.20 -9.18
N SER A 94 8.17 13.34 -10.47
CA SER A 94 9.49 13.73 -11.01
C SER A 94 9.91 15.17 -10.64
N ARG A 95 8.96 16.04 -10.30
CA ARG A 95 9.22 17.42 -9.86
C ARG A 95 9.46 17.57 -8.38
N LEU A 96 9.04 16.58 -7.58
CA LEU A 96 9.26 16.58 -6.14
C LEU A 96 10.75 16.45 -5.80
N ARG A 97 11.09 16.87 -4.60
CA ARG A 97 12.43 16.74 -4.03
C ARG A 97 12.31 16.16 -2.63
N THR A 98 13.23 15.30 -2.28
CA THR A 98 13.35 14.81 -0.91
C THR A 98 13.66 15.95 0.07
N PRO A 99 13.52 15.75 1.38
CA PRO A 99 13.93 16.75 2.38
C PRO A 99 15.37 17.23 2.23
N GLU A 100 16.26 16.38 1.68
CA GLU A 100 17.67 16.71 1.38
C GLU A 100 17.85 17.41 0.04
N GLY A 101 16.76 17.70 -0.70
CA GLY A 101 16.78 18.37 -1.99
C GLY A 101 17.13 17.47 -3.18
N GLN A 102 17.19 16.14 -2.99
CA GLN A 102 17.50 15.20 -4.07
C GLN A 102 16.31 15.04 -5.02
N PRO A 103 16.56 14.82 -6.32
CA PRO A 103 15.51 14.51 -7.26
C PRO A 103 14.92 13.12 -6.99
N VAL A 104 13.63 12.96 -7.26
CA VAL A 104 12.92 11.67 -7.17
C VAL A 104 13.06 10.92 -8.49
N GLU A 105 13.54 9.68 -8.42
CA GLU A 105 13.54 8.75 -9.55
C GLU A 105 12.15 8.17 -9.76
N VAL A 106 11.66 8.11 -11.00
CA VAL A 106 10.34 7.55 -11.34
C VAL A 106 10.49 6.44 -12.35
N CYS A 107 10.00 5.25 -11.99
CA CYS A 107 10.03 4.04 -12.82
C CYS A 107 8.62 3.47 -13.03
N TYR A 108 8.46 2.67 -14.06
CA TYR A 108 7.22 1.98 -14.40
C TYR A 108 7.50 0.49 -14.63
N ALA A 109 6.93 -0.37 -13.78
CA ALA A 109 6.99 -1.82 -13.91
C ALA A 109 5.67 -2.32 -14.50
N PHE A 110 5.75 -3.26 -15.45
CA PHE A 110 4.56 -3.79 -16.09
C PHE A 110 4.12 -5.10 -15.43
N GLN A 111 2.89 -5.14 -14.96
CA GLN A 111 2.25 -6.38 -14.52
C GLN A 111 1.49 -7.00 -15.69
N ASP A 112 2.15 -7.91 -16.38
CA ASP A 112 1.61 -8.64 -17.52
C ASP A 112 1.98 -10.14 -17.47
N PHE A 113 1.90 -10.83 -18.57
CA PHE A 113 2.23 -12.24 -18.68
C PHE A 113 3.60 -12.53 -19.31
N SER A 114 4.42 -11.50 -19.56
CA SER A 114 5.71 -11.64 -20.25
C SER A 114 6.79 -12.32 -19.39
N SER A 115 6.67 -12.22 -18.06
CA SER A 115 7.65 -12.72 -17.09
C SER A 115 7.30 -14.07 -16.47
N LEU A 116 6.37 -14.83 -17.09
CA LEU A 116 5.96 -16.13 -16.57
C LEU A 116 7.03 -17.21 -16.81
N PRO A 117 7.20 -18.17 -15.88
CA PRO A 117 8.12 -19.27 -16.05
C PRO A 117 7.74 -20.16 -17.27
N ASP A 118 8.72 -20.71 -17.95
CA ASP A 118 8.55 -21.52 -19.17
C ASP A 118 7.64 -22.75 -18.99
N PHE A 119 7.54 -23.29 -17.79
CA PHE A 119 6.70 -24.46 -17.51
C PHE A 119 5.22 -24.13 -17.47
N TYR A 120 4.84 -22.84 -17.28
CA TYR A 120 3.44 -22.44 -17.10
C TYR A 120 2.81 -22.06 -18.43
N ARG A 121 1.58 -22.52 -18.63
CA ARG A 121 0.74 -22.13 -19.79
C ARG A 121 -0.48 -21.39 -19.28
N ILE A 122 -0.73 -20.22 -19.84
CA ILE A 122 -1.87 -19.38 -19.47
C ILE A 122 -3.16 -20.11 -19.85
N PRO A 123 -4.08 -20.39 -18.90
CA PRO A 123 -5.36 -21.02 -19.22
C PRO A 123 -6.18 -20.15 -20.17
N GLU A 124 -6.93 -20.80 -21.06
CA GLU A 124 -7.87 -20.11 -21.95
C GLU A 124 -8.89 -19.30 -21.12
N GLY A 125 -9.13 -18.05 -21.53
CA GLY A 125 -10.04 -17.12 -20.83
C GLY A 125 -9.41 -16.35 -19.66
N ARG A 126 -8.14 -16.58 -19.29
CA ARG A 126 -7.48 -15.75 -18.28
C ARG A 126 -7.05 -14.42 -18.89
N THR A 127 -7.63 -13.33 -18.39
CA THR A 127 -7.30 -11.95 -18.80
C THR A 127 -6.66 -11.12 -17.70
N LYS A 128 -6.82 -11.55 -16.43
CA LYS A 128 -6.29 -10.83 -15.26
C LYS A 128 -4.89 -11.35 -14.88
N PRO A 129 -3.95 -10.47 -14.50
CA PRO A 129 -2.71 -10.86 -13.84
C PRO A 129 -2.96 -11.63 -12.53
N PHE A 130 -1.89 -12.09 -11.87
CA PHE A 130 -1.98 -13.08 -10.79
C PHE A 130 -2.06 -12.46 -9.38
N GLY A 131 -2.53 -11.24 -9.20
CA GLY A 131 -2.72 -10.64 -7.87
C GLY A 131 -1.50 -9.86 -7.37
N THR A 132 -1.52 -9.49 -6.07
CA THR A 132 -0.60 -8.51 -5.48
C THR A 132 0.82 -9.00 -5.28
N ALA A 133 1.03 -10.29 -4.98
CA ALA A 133 2.39 -10.86 -4.88
C ALA A 133 3.09 -10.87 -6.24
N HIS A 134 2.37 -11.24 -7.32
CA HIS A 134 2.91 -11.13 -8.68
C HIS A 134 3.20 -9.67 -9.07
N ALA A 135 2.30 -8.74 -8.70
CA ALA A 135 2.52 -7.32 -8.97
C ALA A 135 3.87 -6.85 -8.40
N VAL A 136 4.12 -7.14 -7.11
CA VAL A 136 5.39 -6.76 -6.46
C VAL A 136 6.58 -7.47 -7.12
N LEU A 137 6.46 -8.75 -7.48
CA LEU A 137 7.53 -9.49 -8.16
C LEU A 137 7.94 -8.83 -9.48
N CYS A 138 7.03 -8.22 -10.23
CA CYS A 138 7.32 -7.49 -11.47
C CYS A 138 8.22 -6.27 -11.28
N THR A 139 8.46 -5.82 -10.04
CA THR A 139 9.36 -4.69 -9.76
C THR A 139 10.81 -5.10 -9.50
N ARG A 140 11.14 -6.39 -9.52
CA ARG A 140 12.46 -6.93 -9.14
C ARG A 140 13.63 -6.26 -9.87
N GLU A 141 13.47 -5.94 -11.15
CA GLU A 141 14.52 -5.32 -11.98
C GLU A 141 14.72 -3.82 -11.68
N PHE A 142 13.76 -3.22 -10.96
CA PHE A 142 13.75 -1.78 -10.66
C PHE A 142 14.12 -1.49 -9.21
N VAL A 143 13.98 -2.45 -8.28
CA VAL A 143 14.07 -2.21 -6.84
C VAL A 143 15.20 -3.04 -6.24
N HIS A 144 16.26 -2.35 -5.82
CA HIS A 144 17.48 -2.95 -5.24
C HIS A 144 17.78 -2.41 -3.84
N GLU A 145 16.98 -1.50 -3.33
CA GLU A 145 17.04 -0.84 -2.03
C GLU A 145 15.83 -1.22 -1.17
N PRO A 146 15.82 -0.93 0.15
CA PRO A 146 14.63 -1.09 1.00
C PRO A 146 13.43 -0.39 0.36
N PHE A 147 12.27 -1.01 0.44
CA PHE A 147 11.09 -0.47 -0.22
C PHE A 147 9.80 -0.70 0.56
N CYS A 148 8.81 0.15 0.33
CA CYS A 148 7.46 -0.13 0.77
C CYS A 148 6.50 -0.30 -0.41
N VAL A 149 5.40 -1.03 -0.16
CA VAL A 149 4.35 -1.33 -1.12
C VAL A 149 3.05 -0.74 -0.63
N ILE A 150 2.28 -0.10 -1.53
CA ILE A 150 0.96 0.45 -1.25
C ILE A 150 -0.03 0.17 -2.38
N ASN A 151 -1.33 0.27 -2.08
CA ASN A 151 -2.37 0.37 -3.08
C ASN A 151 -2.47 1.80 -3.64
N ALA A 152 -2.80 1.95 -4.89
CA ALA A 152 -2.92 3.25 -5.56
C ALA A 152 -4.22 4.02 -5.23
N ASP A 153 -5.23 3.31 -4.71
CA ASP A 153 -6.57 3.83 -4.42
C ASP A 153 -6.85 4.05 -2.92
N ASP A 154 -5.78 4.04 -2.10
CA ASP A 154 -5.84 4.21 -0.65
C ASP A 154 -5.09 5.45 -0.18
N PHE A 155 -5.62 6.12 0.85
CA PHE A 155 -4.94 7.15 1.61
C PHE A 155 -4.47 6.57 2.95
N TYR A 156 -3.18 6.71 3.23
CA TYR A 156 -2.56 6.12 4.40
C TYR A 156 -2.17 7.14 5.48
N GLY A 157 -1.98 8.41 5.09
CA GLY A 157 -1.54 9.50 5.96
C GLY A 157 -0.03 9.64 6.10
N ALA A 158 0.43 10.87 6.28
CA ALA A 158 1.86 11.22 6.30
C ALA A 158 2.65 10.52 7.42
N ASP A 159 2.03 10.33 8.60
CA ASP A 159 2.67 9.63 9.73
C ASP A 159 2.97 8.17 9.42
N ALA A 160 2.12 7.50 8.63
CA ALA A 160 2.34 6.12 8.21
C ALA A 160 3.59 5.99 7.33
N TYR A 161 3.77 6.91 6.36
CA TYR A 161 4.96 6.92 5.50
C TYR A 161 6.24 7.22 6.29
N ARG A 162 6.18 8.19 7.21
CA ARG A 162 7.32 8.50 8.08
C ARG A 162 7.71 7.29 8.94
N THR A 163 6.72 6.68 9.58
CA THR A 163 6.94 5.55 10.50
C THR A 163 7.53 4.34 9.77
N ILE A 164 7.03 3.99 8.60
CA ILE A 164 7.57 2.85 7.83
C ILE A 164 8.94 3.17 7.24
N TYR A 165 9.19 4.42 6.81
CA TYR A 165 10.49 4.85 6.33
C TYR A 165 11.57 4.70 7.41
N GLU A 166 11.30 5.18 8.63
CA GLU A 166 12.21 5.05 9.78
C GLU A 166 12.51 3.58 10.11
N GLU A 167 11.52 2.70 10.00
CA GLU A 167 11.70 1.27 10.26
C GLU A 167 12.52 0.60 9.15
N LEU A 168 12.27 0.92 7.88
CA LEU A 168 13.04 0.41 6.73
C LEU A 168 14.55 0.70 6.85
N GLN A 169 14.93 1.83 7.47
CA GLN A 169 16.35 2.17 7.70
C GLN A 169 17.05 1.25 8.72
N ARG A 170 16.30 0.40 9.42
CA ARG A 170 16.79 -0.48 10.51
C ARG A 170 16.53 -1.95 10.27
N LEU A 171 15.70 -2.30 9.27
CA LEU A 171 15.36 -3.68 8.98
C LEU A 171 16.62 -4.50 8.66
N PRO A 172 16.72 -5.72 9.21
CA PRO A 172 17.73 -6.68 8.76
C PRO A 172 17.58 -7.00 7.27
N GLU A 173 18.69 -7.23 6.62
CA GLU A 173 18.73 -7.48 5.17
C GLU A 173 17.90 -8.70 4.73
N ARG A 174 17.73 -9.70 5.62
CA ARG A 174 16.99 -10.93 5.34
C ARG A 174 16.12 -11.36 6.53
N GLY A 175 15.03 -12.03 6.21
CA GLY A 175 14.15 -12.67 7.22
C GLY A 175 13.30 -11.70 8.03
N ALA A 176 13.27 -10.42 7.66
CA ALA A 176 12.46 -9.41 8.32
C ALA A 176 11.68 -8.56 7.32
N ALA A 177 10.51 -8.13 7.74
CA ALA A 177 9.64 -7.18 7.06
C ALA A 177 8.92 -6.31 8.09
N THR A 178 8.21 -5.32 7.63
CA THR A 178 7.37 -4.46 8.48
C THR A 178 6.04 -4.16 7.79
N MET A 179 5.03 -3.78 8.54
CA MET A 179 3.77 -3.30 8.00
C MET A 179 3.18 -2.19 8.85
N VAL A 180 2.41 -1.31 8.25
CA VAL A 180 1.53 -0.41 9.00
C VAL A 180 0.15 -1.06 9.09
N GLY A 181 -0.29 -1.33 10.32
CA GLY A 181 -1.60 -1.89 10.61
C GLY A 181 -2.63 -0.82 10.90
N TYR A 182 -3.88 -1.08 10.52
CA TYR A 182 -5.02 -0.20 10.78
C TYR A 182 -6.10 -0.97 11.54
N LEU A 183 -6.94 -0.25 12.31
CA LEU A 183 -8.03 -0.90 13.03
C LEU A 183 -9.18 -1.22 12.06
N LEU A 184 -9.70 -2.43 12.12
CA LEU A 184 -10.75 -2.95 11.24
C LEU A 184 -11.95 -1.99 11.17
N LYS A 185 -12.43 -1.48 12.31
CA LYS A 185 -13.55 -0.53 12.41
C LYS A 185 -13.38 0.72 11.56
N ASN A 186 -12.13 1.12 11.27
CA ASN A 186 -11.81 2.30 10.47
C ASN A 186 -11.68 1.99 8.97
N THR A 187 -11.77 0.71 8.58
CA THR A 187 -11.54 0.26 7.21
C THR A 187 -12.74 -0.40 6.55
N VAL A 188 -13.85 -0.51 7.25
CA VAL A 188 -15.12 -1.04 6.74
C VAL A 188 -16.03 0.08 6.23
N THR A 189 -16.98 -0.28 5.37
CA THR A 189 -17.98 0.63 4.82
C THR A 189 -19.38 0.04 4.97
N LYS A 190 -20.41 0.89 5.05
CA LYS A 190 -21.82 0.50 5.08
C LYS A 190 -22.39 0.15 3.70
N TYR A 191 -21.64 0.41 2.63
CA TYR A 191 -22.13 0.28 1.25
C TYR A 191 -21.93 -1.12 0.67
N GLY A 192 -21.18 -1.99 1.34
CA GLY A 192 -20.95 -3.36 0.87
C GLY A 192 -19.90 -4.09 1.67
N THR A 193 -19.36 -5.16 1.09
CA THR A 193 -18.26 -5.94 1.68
C THR A 193 -16.92 -5.37 1.28
N VAL A 194 -15.93 -5.60 2.13
CA VAL A 194 -14.52 -5.27 1.87
C VAL A 194 -13.62 -6.49 2.10
N SER A 195 -12.47 -6.53 1.43
CA SER A 195 -11.43 -7.54 1.65
C SER A 195 -10.29 -6.95 2.48
N ARG A 196 -9.84 -7.69 3.53
CA ARG A 196 -8.75 -7.24 4.42
C ARG A 196 -7.89 -8.42 4.84
N GLY A 197 -6.59 -8.19 4.95
CA GLY A 197 -5.70 -9.09 5.65
C GLY A 197 -5.93 -8.97 7.16
N VAL A 198 -6.74 -9.84 7.75
CA VAL A 198 -7.01 -9.86 9.19
C VAL A 198 -5.78 -10.38 9.91
N CYS A 199 -5.23 -9.59 10.83
CA CYS A 199 -3.97 -9.83 11.51
C CYS A 199 -4.18 -10.28 12.96
N ARG A 200 -3.35 -11.22 13.40
CA ARG A 200 -3.13 -11.49 14.82
C ARG A 200 -1.72 -10.99 15.17
N ALA A 201 -1.65 -9.91 15.92
CA ALA A 201 -0.39 -9.32 16.38
C ALA A 201 -0.12 -9.70 17.84
N GLN A 202 1.14 -9.94 18.19
CA GLN A 202 1.60 -10.22 19.54
C GLN A 202 2.96 -9.54 19.76
N ASP A 203 3.10 -8.81 20.86
CA ASP A 203 4.35 -8.14 21.26
C ASP A 203 4.95 -7.22 20.17
N GLY A 204 4.08 -6.58 19.37
CA GLY A 204 4.49 -5.71 18.27
C GLY A 204 4.87 -6.43 16.98
N TYR A 205 4.70 -7.76 16.92
CA TYR A 205 4.98 -8.58 15.74
C TYR A 205 3.72 -9.28 15.23
N LEU A 206 3.70 -9.52 13.93
CA LEU A 206 2.65 -10.26 13.26
C LEU A 206 2.84 -11.76 13.56
N ALA A 207 1.88 -12.35 14.28
CA ALA A 207 1.88 -13.77 14.60
C ALA A 207 1.15 -14.59 13.53
N ASP A 208 0.13 -13.99 12.87
CA ASP A 208 -0.60 -14.63 11.77
C ASP A 208 -1.34 -13.56 10.96
N ILE A 209 -1.62 -13.88 9.69
CA ILE A 209 -2.44 -13.07 8.80
C ILE A 209 -3.26 -13.94 7.87
N HIS A 210 -4.52 -13.58 7.70
CA HIS A 210 -5.45 -14.26 6.82
C HIS A 210 -6.23 -13.25 5.97
N GLU A 211 -6.22 -13.42 4.64
CA GLU A 211 -7.04 -12.58 3.74
C GLU A 211 -8.50 -12.99 3.84
N THR A 212 -9.33 -12.09 4.34
CA THR A 212 -10.79 -12.25 4.48
C THR A 212 -11.48 -11.41 3.42
N LEU A 213 -12.20 -12.06 2.49
CA LEU A 213 -12.65 -11.44 1.23
C LEU A 213 -13.97 -10.71 1.35
N LYS A 214 -14.82 -11.05 2.34
CA LYS A 214 -16.19 -10.53 2.44
C LYS A 214 -16.52 -10.04 3.86
N ILE A 215 -15.77 -9.06 4.33
CA ILE A 215 -16.07 -8.43 5.62
C ILE A 215 -17.18 -7.41 5.43
N ARG A 216 -18.24 -7.54 6.23
CA ARG A 216 -19.41 -6.65 6.23
C ARG A 216 -19.61 -5.96 7.57
N LEU A 217 -19.95 -4.68 7.49
CA LEU A 217 -20.47 -3.90 8.61
C LEU A 217 -22.02 -3.97 8.59
N ARG A 218 -22.61 -4.43 9.68
CA ARG A 218 -24.08 -4.45 9.89
C ARG A 218 -24.60 -3.10 10.37
N GLU A 219 -25.91 -2.91 10.29
CA GLU A 219 -26.58 -1.71 10.79
C GLU A 219 -26.47 -1.55 12.31
N ASP A 220 -26.36 -2.65 13.05
CA ASP A 220 -26.12 -2.68 14.50
C ASP A 220 -24.67 -2.38 14.90
N GLY A 221 -23.78 -2.14 13.93
CA GLY A 221 -22.36 -1.88 14.12
C GLY A 221 -21.49 -3.12 14.24
N ALA A 222 -22.05 -4.33 14.20
CA ALA A 222 -21.27 -5.57 14.21
C ALA A 222 -20.52 -5.75 12.90
N ILE A 223 -19.28 -6.23 12.99
CA ILE A 223 -18.42 -6.54 11.83
C ILE A 223 -18.27 -8.06 11.76
N PHE A 224 -18.49 -8.64 10.60
CA PHE A 224 -18.39 -10.08 10.44
C PHE A 224 -17.87 -10.47 9.04
N ASP A 225 -17.30 -11.67 8.96
CA ASP A 225 -16.97 -12.33 7.70
C ASP A 225 -18.21 -13.06 7.18
N GLU A 226 -18.70 -12.68 5.99
CA GLU A 226 -19.89 -13.31 5.38
C GLU A 226 -19.69 -14.77 5.02
N ASP A 227 -18.46 -15.17 4.65
CA ASP A 227 -18.19 -16.53 4.20
C ASP A 227 -18.14 -17.54 5.36
N SER A 228 -17.61 -17.14 6.52
CA SER A 228 -17.54 -17.99 7.72
C SER A 228 -18.63 -17.71 8.76
N GLY A 229 -19.28 -16.56 8.70
CA GLY A 229 -20.23 -16.07 9.71
C GLY A 229 -19.58 -15.63 11.03
N VAL A 230 -18.25 -15.60 11.11
CA VAL A 230 -17.50 -15.24 12.32
C VAL A 230 -17.57 -13.73 12.55
N LEU A 231 -17.88 -13.33 13.80
CA LEU A 231 -17.76 -11.94 14.25
C LEU A 231 -16.28 -11.57 14.39
N LEU A 232 -15.96 -10.38 13.92
CA LEU A 232 -14.63 -9.80 13.99
C LEU A 232 -14.63 -8.63 14.98
N GLU A 233 -13.66 -8.60 15.87
CA GLU A 233 -13.51 -7.52 16.84
C GLU A 233 -13.18 -6.21 16.13
N PRO A 234 -13.86 -5.08 16.46
CA PRO A 234 -13.65 -3.79 15.79
C PRO A 234 -12.22 -3.26 15.87
N ASP A 235 -11.51 -3.57 16.95
CA ASP A 235 -10.13 -3.15 17.19
C ASP A 235 -9.08 -4.16 16.65
N THR A 236 -9.53 -5.17 15.90
CA THR A 236 -8.61 -6.07 15.20
C THR A 236 -7.74 -5.29 14.23
N VAL A 237 -6.44 -5.57 14.25
CA VAL A 237 -5.50 -5.01 13.28
C VAL A 237 -5.70 -5.67 11.92
N VAL A 238 -5.72 -4.87 10.87
CA VAL A 238 -5.80 -5.35 9.50
C VAL A 238 -4.70 -4.75 8.64
N SER A 239 -4.26 -5.52 7.66
CA SER A 239 -3.39 -5.06 6.58
C SER A 239 -4.22 -4.37 5.51
N MET A 240 -3.74 -3.20 5.11
CA MET A 240 -4.22 -2.44 3.94
C MET A 240 -3.17 -2.44 2.82
N ASN A 241 -2.35 -3.50 2.74
CA ASN A 241 -1.22 -3.64 1.82
C ASN A 241 -0.14 -2.56 1.97
N PHE A 242 0.03 -1.99 3.16
CA PHE A 242 1.15 -1.10 3.44
C PHE A 242 2.29 -1.90 4.08
N TRP A 243 3.16 -2.43 3.25
CA TRP A 243 4.25 -3.31 3.63
C TRP A 243 5.61 -2.67 3.39
N GLY A 244 6.57 -2.96 4.27
CA GLY A 244 7.97 -2.61 4.10
C GLY A 244 8.84 -3.86 4.00
N PHE A 245 9.70 -3.91 3.00
CA PHE A 245 10.54 -5.05 2.68
C PHE A 245 11.97 -4.65 2.36
N MET A 246 12.89 -5.61 2.56
CA MET A 246 14.22 -5.60 1.99
C MET A 246 14.22 -6.32 0.63
N PRO A 247 15.13 -6.01 -0.30
CA PRO A 247 15.19 -6.64 -1.62
C PRO A 247 15.27 -8.18 -1.62
N SER A 248 15.79 -8.76 -0.54
CA SER A 248 15.83 -10.23 -0.37
C SER A 248 14.45 -10.90 -0.43
N ILE A 249 13.36 -10.15 -0.26
CA ILE A 249 11.99 -10.67 -0.36
C ILE A 249 11.65 -11.14 -1.79
N PHE A 250 12.34 -10.63 -2.81
CA PHE A 250 12.08 -11.05 -4.18
C PHE A 250 12.39 -12.53 -4.43
N ASP A 251 13.34 -13.12 -3.71
CA ASP A 251 13.61 -14.55 -3.81
C ASP A 251 12.43 -15.36 -3.24
N GLU A 252 11.83 -14.90 -2.15
CA GLU A 252 10.65 -15.50 -1.56
C GLU A 252 9.39 -15.32 -2.44
N LEU A 253 9.23 -14.13 -3.01
CA LEU A 253 8.14 -13.84 -3.96
C LEU A 253 8.23 -14.75 -5.18
N ALA A 254 9.41 -14.92 -5.76
CA ALA A 254 9.61 -15.78 -6.92
C ALA A 254 9.30 -17.25 -6.59
N ARG A 255 9.81 -17.77 -5.45
CA ARG A 255 9.53 -19.12 -4.97
C ARG A 255 8.02 -19.33 -4.73
N TYR A 256 7.40 -18.43 -4.02
CA TYR A 256 5.98 -18.51 -3.69
C TYR A 256 5.12 -18.44 -4.95
N PHE A 257 5.43 -17.55 -5.89
CA PHE A 257 4.71 -17.42 -7.14
C PHE A 257 4.84 -18.68 -8.01
N GLU A 258 6.03 -19.29 -8.09
CA GLU A 258 6.21 -20.57 -8.80
C GLU A 258 5.36 -21.69 -8.16
N MET A 259 5.34 -21.80 -6.84
CA MET A 259 4.49 -22.78 -6.13
C MET A 259 3.01 -22.54 -6.40
N PHE A 260 2.56 -21.27 -6.35
CA PHE A 260 1.19 -20.89 -6.69
C PHE A 260 0.81 -21.29 -8.11
N LEU A 261 1.68 -21.04 -9.09
CA LEU A 261 1.42 -21.41 -10.48
C LEU A 261 1.27 -22.93 -10.65
N ARG A 262 2.03 -23.73 -9.92
CA ARG A 262 1.96 -25.19 -9.97
C ARG A 262 0.73 -25.75 -9.25
N ARG A 263 0.33 -25.15 -8.13
CA ARG A 263 -0.71 -25.69 -7.24
C ARG A 263 -2.10 -25.12 -7.54
N ASP A 264 -2.21 -23.81 -7.72
CA ASP A 264 -3.49 -23.10 -7.62
C ASP A 264 -3.96 -22.49 -8.95
N ALA A 265 -3.02 -22.18 -9.85
CA ALA A 265 -3.32 -21.41 -11.07
C ALA A 265 -3.54 -22.29 -12.31
N GLY A 266 -3.51 -23.62 -12.21
CA GLY A 266 -3.57 -24.55 -13.35
C GLY A 266 -4.79 -24.30 -14.25
N GLU A 267 -5.99 -24.62 -13.77
CA GLU A 267 -7.25 -24.42 -14.51
C GLU A 267 -8.08 -23.25 -14.00
N ASN A 268 -7.71 -22.67 -12.85
CA ASN A 268 -8.46 -21.59 -12.23
C ASN A 268 -8.06 -20.22 -12.81
N VAL A 269 -8.81 -19.77 -13.81
CA VAL A 269 -8.61 -18.45 -14.47
C VAL A 269 -8.77 -17.25 -13.52
N LYS A 270 -9.32 -17.44 -12.33
CA LYS A 270 -9.53 -16.39 -11.33
C LYS A 270 -8.58 -16.47 -10.14
N ALA A 271 -7.71 -17.48 -10.07
CA ALA A 271 -6.76 -17.63 -8.95
C ALA A 271 -5.86 -16.40 -8.83
N GLU A 272 -5.66 -15.92 -7.60
CA GLU A 272 -4.84 -14.74 -7.29
C GLU A 272 -3.78 -15.09 -6.25
N CYS A 273 -2.54 -14.75 -6.55
CA CYS A 273 -1.39 -14.84 -5.67
C CYS A 273 -1.33 -13.56 -4.82
N LEU A 274 -1.92 -13.61 -3.62
CA LEU A 274 -2.08 -12.45 -2.76
C LEU A 274 -0.87 -12.28 -1.83
N LEU A 275 -0.40 -11.05 -1.68
CA LEU A 275 0.76 -10.71 -0.84
C LEU A 275 0.54 -11.07 0.65
N PRO A 276 -0.63 -10.82 1.27
CA PRO A 276 -0.88 -11.25 2.64
C PRO A 276 -0.78 -12.76 2.83
N ASN A 277 -1.24 -13.56 1.85
CA ASN A 277 -1.16 -15.02 1.93
C ASN A 277 0.29 -15.52 1.89
N MET A 278 1.12 -14.92 1.03
CA MET A 278 2.56 -15.21 0.99
C MET A 278 3.22 -14.89 2.33
N VAL A 279 2.96 -13.69 2.88
CA VAL A 279 3.50 -13.29 4.19
C VAL A 279 3.06 -14.28 5.27
N GLY A 280 1.78 -14.67 5.31
CA GLY A 280 1.26 -15.64 6.27
C GLY A 280 1.93 -17.02 6.14
N GLU A 281 2.24 -17.48 4.92
CA GLU A 281 2.98 -18.74 4.72
C GLU A 281 4.41 -18.63 5.25
N LEU A 282 5.14 -17.55 4.92
CA LEU A 282 6.49 -17.34 5.41
C LEU A 282 6.60 -17.19 6.94
N LEU A 283 5.58 -16.59 7.59
CA LEU A 283 5.47 -16.52 9.04
C LEU A 283 5.35 -17.94 9.65
N ARG A 284 4.44 -18.77 9.12
CA ARG A 284 4.23 -20.15 9.61
C ARG A 284 5.45 -21.04 9.38
N GLU A 285 6.22 -20.79 8.31
CA GLU A 285 7.48 -21.49 8.03
C GLU A 285 8.65 -20.95 8.88
N GLY A 286 8.48 -19.90 9.68
CA GLY A 286 9.56 -19.25 10.45
C GLY A 286 10.63 -18.58 9.59
N ARG A 287 10.30 -18.23 8.37
CA ARG A 287 11.21 -17.60 7.37
C ARG A 287 11.14 -16.10 7.34
N LEU A 288 10.09 -15.54 7.91
CA LEU A 288 9.87 -14.09 7.98
C LEU A 288 9.38 -13.70 9.38
N SER A 289 9.92 -12.61 9.90
CA SER A 289 9.37 -11.88 11.04
C SER A 289 8.87 -10.53 10.56
N VAL A 290 7.69 -10.10 10.99
CA VAL A 290 7.08 -8.84 10.55
C VAL A 290 6.75 -7.98 11.74
N SER A 291 7.37 -6.79 11.85
CA SER A 291 6.98 -5.78 12.84
C SER A 291 5.68 -5.09 12.41
N VAL A 292 4.76 -4.90 13.37
CA VAL A 292 3.47 -4.22 13.15
C VAL A 292 3.55 -2.82 13.70
N LEU A 293 3.62 -1.85 12.81
CA LEU A 293 3.66 -0.43 13.13
C LEU A 293 2.24 0.12 13.24
N GLN A 294 2.08 1.17 14.02
CA GLN A 294 0.83 1.92 14.13
C GLN A 294 1.04 3.36 13.64
N SER A 295 0.10 3.86 12.86
CA SER A 295 0.04 5.26 12.47
C SER A 295 -0.97 6.02 13.32
N LYS A 296 -0.70 7.31 13.55
CA LYS A 296 -1.64 8.25 14.16
C LYS A 296 -2.71 8.72 13.18
N ASP A 297 -2.44 8.57 11.88
CA ASP A 297 -3.34 8.99 10.82
C ASP A 297 -4.43 7.96 10.57
N ARG A 298 -5.53 8.41 9.99
CA ARG A 298 -6.64 7.55 9.61
C ARG A 298 -6.46 7.11 8.17
N TRP A 299 -6.66 5.80 7.93
CA TRP A 299 -6.80 5.27 6.59
C TRP A 299 -8.19 5.58 6.04
N PHE A 300 -8.28 5.87 4.75
CA PHE A 300 -9.51 5.84 3.98
C PHE A 300 -9.21 5.51 2.52
N GLY A 301 -10.18 4.89 1.84
CA GLY A 301 -10.06 4.49 0.45
C GLY A 301 -11.40 4.60 -0.26
N MET A 302 -11.39 4.40 -1.57
CA MET A 302 -12.57 4.41 -2.43
C MET A 302 -12.88 3.00 -2.91
N THR A 303 -13.52 2.19 -2.06
CA THR A 303 -13.99 0.86 -2.46
C THR A 303 -15.29 0.95 -3.27
N TYR A 304 -16.17 1.88 -2.90
CA TYR A 304 -17.45 2.13 -3.53
C TYR A 304 -17.55 3.59 -4.00
N HIS A 305 -18.38 3.83 -5.02
CA HIS A 305 -18.58 5.18 -5.54
C HIS A 305 -19.10 6.16 -4.47
N GLU A 306 -19.89 5.65 -3.55
CA GLU A 306 -20.49 6.39 -2.43
C GLU A 306 -19.45 6.86 -1.41
N ASP A 307 -18.28 6.23 -1.35
CA ASP A 307 -17.16 6.67 -0.50
C ASP A 307 -16.59 8.02 -0.93
N ARG A 308 -16.78 8.43 -2.21
CA ARG A 308 -16.15 9.61 -2.80
C ARG A 308 -16.41 10.90 -2.03
N ALA A 309 -17.66 11.16 -1.66
CA ALA A 309 -18.02 12.39 -0.95
C ALA A 309 -17.35 12.47 0.42
N ARG A 310 -17.27 11.33 1.15
CA ARG A 310 -16.59 11.24 2.43
C ARG A 310 -15.08 11.47 2.27
N VAL A 311 -14.46 10.80 1.30
CA VAL A 311 -13.02 10.95 1.02
C VAL A 311 -12.67 12.40 0.66
N ALA A 312 -13.46 13.04 -0.21
CA ALA A 312 -13.26 14.43 -0.59
C ALA A 312 -13.37 15.38 0.63
N SER A 313 -14.32 15.15 1.53
CA SER A 313 -14.49 15.94 2.75
C SER A 313 -13.30 15.76 3.72
N GLU A 314 -12.79 14.54 3.88
CA GLU A 314 -11.62 14.27 4.72
C GLU A 314 -10.38 14.99 4.16
N LEU A 315 -10.13 14.89 2.84
CA LEU A 315 -9.00 15.60 2.20
C LEU A 315 -9.12 17.11 2.30
N GLN A 316 -10.32 17.67 2.07
CA GLN A 316 -10.58 19.10 2.26
C GLN A 316 -10.18 19.55 3.67
N THR A 317 -10.60 18.77 4.69
CA THR A 317 -10.26 19.05 6.10
C THR A 317 -8.74 19.06 6.33
N LEU A 318 -8.00 18.14 5.71
CA LEU A 318 -6.54 18.08 5.83
C LEU A 318 -5.85 19.28 5.17
N HIS A 319 -6.36 19.78 4.03
CA HIS A 319 -5.88 21.01 3.41
C HIS A 319 -6.18 22.25 4.26
N GLU A 320 -7.40 22.36 4.79
CA GLU A 320 -7.81 23.46 5.67
C GLU A 320 -7.00 23.49 6.98
N ALA A 321 -6.61 22.32 7.49
CA ALA A 321 -5.72 22.20 8.64
C ALA A 321 -4.25 22.52 8.33
N GLY A 322 -3.90 22.78 7.05
CA GLY A 322 -2.53 23.08 6.62
C GLY A 322 -1.59 21.87 6.61
N ILE A 323 -2.12 20.65 6.66
CA ILE A 323 -1.33 19.41 6.55
C ILE A 323 -0.80 19.25 5.13
N TYR A 324 -1.62 19.58 4.14
CA TYR A 324 -1.23 19.65 2.74
C TYR A 324 -1.21 21.13 2.24
N PRO A 325 -0.32 21.45 1.29
CA PRO A 325 -0.33 22.76 0.64
C PRO A 325 -1.59 22.92 -0.22
N GLU A 326 -1.89 24.15 -0.66
CA GLU A 326 -3.03 24.42 -1.54
C GLU A 326 -3.03 23.51 -2.76
N LYS A 327 -1.85 23.23 -3.34
CA LYS A 327 -1.66 22.28 -4.47
C LYS A 327 -0.50 21.35 -4.18
N LEU A 328 -0.68 20.06 -4.41
CA LEU A 328 0.38 19.05 -4.34
C LEU A 328 1.33 19.11 -5.56
N ARG A 329 0.84 19.65 -6.67
CA ARG A 329 1.51 19.72 -7.98
C ARG A 329 2.36 20.98 -8.14
#